data_9b9d734b24953ec1ba98b740fa65438e
#
_entry.id   9b9d734b24953ec1ba98b740fa65438e
#
_cell.length_a   1.000
_cell.length_b   1.000
_cell.length_c   1.000
_cell.angle_alpha   90.00
_cell.angle_beta   90.00
_cell.angle_gamma   90.00
#
_symmetry.space_group_name_H-M   'P 1'
#
loop_
_entity.id
_entity.type
_entity.pdbx_description
1 polymer ?
#
loop_
_entity_poly.entity_id
_entity_poly.type
_entity_poly.pdbx_seq_one_letter_code
_entity_poly.pdbx_strand_id
1 'polypeptide(L)'
;MDFEDAGTLVQGYGHAGNAYRMVQRGALGCRIDGGGMSYPDPDADLVASAVATLPVGCGGRRMAVWIAELSRKRMVPDAFVGVEPRCEPKGWKVNQFGRRAETESLGVEIDTSGLRPRRHDVRVCPVVYRPDGSQVAAARRNYLLWWSALAELRMTFEIHKNLSRWVVGQTMPPMTPWKKSIASQSCPP
;
A
#
# COMPACT_ATOMS: atom_id res chain seq x y z
N MET A 1 -6.44 34.67 -8.25
CA MET A 1 -5.14 33.96 -8.04
C MET A 1 -4.80 33.36 -9.37
N ASP A 2 -3.94 34.05 -10.11
CA ASP A 2 -3.65 33.69 -11.49
C ASP A 2 -2.83 32.42 -11.58
N PHE A 3 -3.13 31.58 -12.55
CA PHE A 3 -2.51 30.28 -12.78
C PHE A 3 -1.01 30.41 -13.12
N GLU A 4 -0.58 31.59 -13.53
CA GLU A 4 0.83 31.92 -13.85
C GLU A 4 1.70 32.01 -12.59
N ASP A 5 1.17 32.46 -11.46
CA ASP A 5 1.90 32.52 -10.21
C ASP A 5 2.20 31.12 -9.62
N ALA A 6 1.33 30.15 -9.86
CA ALA A 6 1.56 28.77 -9.44
C ALA A 6 2.70 28.10 -10.25
N GLY A 7 2.86 28.47 -11.54
CA GLY A 7 3.94 27.97 -12.39
C GLY A 7 5.32 28.50 -11.96
N THR A 8 5.37 29.77 -11.59
CA THR A 8 6.61 30.42 -11.14
C THR A 8 7.07 29.88 -9.78
N LEU A 9 6.13 29.60 -8.86
CA LEU A 9 6.42 28.96 -7.56
C LEU A 9 6.95 27.53 -7.73
N VAL A 10 6.44 26.75 -8.69
CA VAL A 10 6.92 25.39 -8.95
C VAL A 10 8.33 25.39 -9.56
N GLN A 11 8.66 26.37 -10.42
CA GLN A 11 10.02 26.51 -10.94
C GLN A 11 11.01 26.99 -9.87
N GLY A 12 10.62 27.92 -8.99
CA GLY A 12 11.42 28.35 -7.86
C GLY A 12 11.69 27.23 -6.86
N TYR A 13 10.70 26.39 -6.60
CA TYR A 13 10.82 25.24 -5.68
C TYR A 13 11.75 24.16 -6.23
N GLY A 14 11.78 23.92 -7.54
CA GLY A 14 12.70 22.98 -8.18
C GLY A 14 14.16 23.37 -7.98
N HIS A 15 14.48 24.66 -8.05
CA HIS A 15 15.83 25.19 -7.81
C HIS A 15 16.21 25.17 -6.34
N ALA A 16 15.29 25.59 -5.47
CA ALA A 16 15.49 25.52 -4.01
C ALA A 16 15.61 24.08 -3.53
N GLY A 17 14.86 23.14 -4.12
CA GLY A 17 14.95 21.71 -3.81
C GLY A 17 16.31 21.10 -4.11
N ASN A 18 16.97 21.52 -5.17
CA ASN A 18 18.32 21.05 -5.50
C ASN A 18 19.37 21.66 -4.57
N ALA A 19 19.29 22.96 -4.27
CA ALA A 19 20.18 23.61 -3.31
C ALA A 19 20.02 23.01 -1.90
N TYR A 20 18.79 22.77 -1.47
CA TYR A 20 18.50 22.14 -0.18
C TYR A 20 19.05 20.70 -0.08
N ARG A 21 18.92 19.91 -1.16
CA ARG A 21 19.52 18.56 -1.25
C ARG A 21 21.04 18.60 -1.21
N MET A 22 21.67 19.59 -1.84
CA MET A 22 23.12 19.80 -1.78
C MET A 22 23.57 20.13 -0.35
N VAL A 23 22.88 21.02 0.34
CA VAL A 23 23.16 21.38 1.73
C VAL A 23 22.98 20.18 2.66
N GLN A 24 21.91 19.41 2.51
CA GLN A 24 21.69 18.19 3.29
C GLN A 24 22.78 17.13 3.06
N ARG A 25 23.20 16.92 1.80
CA ARG A 25 24.30 16.01 1.47
C ARG A 25 25.61 16.46 2.11
N GLY A 26 25.89 17.77 2.11
CA GLY A 26 27.04 18.34 2.79
C GLY A 26 27.00 18.14 4.30
N ALA A 27 25.85 18.33 4.92
CA ALA A 27 25.64 18.12 6.35
C ALA A 27 25.79 16.65 6.79
N LEU A 28 25.48 15.70 5.88
CA LEU A 28 25.64 14.25 6.09
C LEU A 28 27.08 13.77 5.80
N GLY A 29 28.02 14.66 5.46
CA GLY A 29 29.39 14.30 5.11
C GLY A 29 29.52 13.55 3.77
N CYS A 30 28.46 13.50 2.95
CA CYS A 30 28.51 12.91 1.63
C CYS A 30 29.31 13.82 0.69
N ARG A 31 30.34 13.28 0.04
CA ARG A 31 31.07 13.97 -1.02
C ARG A 31 30.07 14.35 -2.11
N ILE A 32 29.91 15.65 -2.35
CA ILE A 32 29.07 16.15 -3.45
C ILE A 32 29.86 15.87 -4.71
N ASP A 33 29.46 14.85 -5.47
CA ASP A 33 29.91 14.74 -6.85
C ASP A 33 29.46 16.01 -7.59
N GLY A 34 30.44 16.73 -8.12
CA GLY A 34 30.21 18.04 -8.76
C GLY A 34 29.40 17.91 -10.03
N GLY A 35 28.12 17.60 -9.90
CA GLY A 35 27.06 17.77 -10.88
C GLY A 35 27.42 17.49 -12.34
N GLY A 36 28.21 16.46 -12.59
CA GLY A 36 28.36 15.97 -13.98
C GLY A 36 26.97 15.52 -14.44
N MET A 37 26.49 16.11 -15.54
CA MET A 37 25.32 15.61 -16.24
C MET A 37 25.68 14.22 -16.78
N SER A 38 25.48 13.18 -15.97
CA SER A 38 25.49 11.84 -16.52
C SER A 38 24.22 11.70 -17.35
N TYR A 39 24.40 11.41 -18.63
CA TYR A 39 23.27 11.06 -19.48
C TYR A 39 22.54 9.89 -18.83
N PRO A 40 21.21 9.94 -18.75
CA PRO A 40 20.43 8.82 -18.23
C PRO A 40 20.75 7.57 -19.05
N ASP A 41 20.75 6.40 -18.38
CA ASP A 41 20.92 5.14 -19.08
C ASP A 41 19.78 4.97 -20.09
N PRO A 42 20.05 4.69 -21.37
CA PRO A 42 19.02 4.55 -22.40
C PRO A 42 17.98 3.49 -22.05
N ASP A 43 18.36 2.42 -21.35
CA ASP A 43 17.42 1.40 -20.89
C ASP A 43 16.50 1.96 -19.79
N ALA A 44 16.99 2.87 -18.94
CA ALA A 44 16.15 3.52 -17.92
C ALA A 44 15.07 4.42 -18.56
N ASP A 45 15.40 5.14 -19.63
CA ASP A 45 14.43 5.95 -20.38
C ASP A 45 13.39 5.06 -21.08
N LEU A 46 13.81 3.94 -21.65
CA LEU A 46 12.88 2.95 -22.24
C LEU A 46 11.92 2.39 -21.21
N VAL A 47 12.43 2.00 -20.04
CA VAL A 47 11.59 1.50 -18.95
C VAL A 47 10.63 2.58 -18.46
N ALA A 48 11.10 3.80 -18.25
CA ALA A 48 10.26 4.92 -17.84
C ALA A 48 9.14 5.22 -18.85
N SER A 49 9.47 5.20 -20.14
CA SER A 49 8.50 5.40 -21.23
C SER A 49 7.47 4.28 -21.30
N ALA A 50 7.89 3.01 -21.17
CA ALA A 50 6.99 1.88 -21.15
C ALA A 50 6.02 1.93 -19.93
N VAL A 51 6.53 2.30 -18.76
CA VAL A 51 5.69 2.50 -17.57
C VAL A 51 4.71 3.65 -17.76
N ALA A 52 5.15 4.77 -18.37
CA ALA A 52 4.29 5.93 -18.60
C ALA A 52 3.17 5.66 -19.62
N THR A 53 3.38 4.72 -20.55
CA THR A 53 2.42 4.33 -21.59
C THR A 53 1.58 3.11 -21.25
N LEU A 54 1.56 2.69 -19.99
CA LEU A 54 0.73 1.57 -19.55
C LEU A 54 -0.74 1.71 -20.00
N PRO A 55 -1.34 0.64 -20.58
CA PRO A 55 -2.72 0.64 -21.01
C PRO A 55 -3.70 0.93 -19.87
N VAL A 56 -4.84 1.56 -20.19
CA VAL A 56 -5.89 1.86 -19.21
C VAL A 56 -6.40 0.57 -18.54
N GLY A 57 -6.46 -0.55 -19.27
CA GLY A 57 -6.84 -1.86 -18.73
C GLY A 57 -5.91 -2.38 -17.62
N CYS A 58 -4.65 -1.95 -17.63
CA CYS A 58 -3.67 -2.25 -16.57
C CYS A 58 -3.54 -1.12 -15.53
N GLY A 59 -4.53 -0.21 -15.46
CA GLY A 59 -4.57 0.91 -14.51
C GLY A 59 -3.94 2.22 -15.01
N GLY A 60 -3.40 2.25 -16.23
CA GLY A 60 -2.93 3.45 -16.92
C GLY A 60 -1.95 4.30 -16.09
N ARG A 61 -2.04 5.63 -16.25
CA ARG A 61 -1.14 6.59 -15.58
C ARG A 61 -1.11 6.46 -14.05
N ARG A 62 -2.24 6.15 -13.42
CA ARG A 62 -2.29 5.98 -11.96
C ARG A 62 -1.43 4.80 -11.51
N MET A 63 -1.51 3.69 -12.23
CA MET A 63 -0.69 2.51 -11.97
C MET A 63 0.78 2.80 -12.27
N ALA A 64 1.10 3.53 -13.33
CA ALA A 64 2.45 3.94 -13.66
C ALA A 64 3.14 4.71 -12.52
N VAL A 65 2.45 5.71 -11.95
CA VAL A 65 2.95 6.47 -10.79
C VAL A 65 3.14 5.55 -9.59
N TRP A 66 2.18 4.68 -9.33
CA TRP A 66 2.24 3.77 -8.19
C TRP A 66 3.39 2.76 -8.32
N ILE A 67 3.61 2.18 -9.50
CA ILE A 67 4.77 1.31 -9.77
C ILE A 67 6.08 2.07 -9.53
N ALA A 68 6.20 3.30 -10.03
CA ALA A 68 7.39 4.12 -9.82
C ALA A 68 7.66 4.40 -8.33
N GLU A 69 6.63 4.69 -7.55
CA GLU A 69 6.75 4.90 -6.11
C GLU A 69 7.16 3.64 -5.36
N LEU A 70 6.52 2.49 -5.67
CA LEU A 70 6.85 1.21 -5.06
C LEU A 70 8.28 0.78 -5.39
N SER A 71 8.70 0.95 -6.65
CA SER A 71 10.07 0.64 -7.09
C SER A 71 11.10 1.50 -6.35
N ARG A 72 10.83 2.80 -6.19
CA ARG A 72 11.72 3.71 -5.44
C ARG A 72 11.85 3.30 -3.98
N LYS A 73 10.76 2.83 -3.38
CA LYS A 73 10.72 2.34 -1.99
C LYS A 73 11.18 0.89 -1.85
N ARG A 74 11.39 0.17 -2.95
CA ARG A 74 11.66 -1.27 -2.99
C ARG A 74 10.59 -2.08 -2.25
N MET A 75 9.34 -1.70 -2.44
CA MET A 75 8.19 -2.32 -1.77
C MET A 75 7.28 -3.00 -2.77
N VAL A 76 6.55 -3.98 -2.27
CA VAL A 76 5.46 -4.66 -2.97
C VAL A 76 4.14 -4.21 -2.34
N PRO A 77 3.04 -4.08 -3.09
CA PRO A 77 1.74 -3.76 -2.51
C PRO A 77 1.33 -4.75 -1.43
N ASP A 78 0.75 -4.25 -0.34
CA ASP A 78 0.23 -5.11 0.70
C ASP A 78 -0.99 -5.90 0.18
N ALA A 79 -0.91 -7.22 0.29
CA ALA A 79 -1.97 -8.15 -0.09
C ALA A 79 -2.63 -8.80 1.13
N PHE A 80 -2.31 -8.35 2.34
CA PHE A 80 -2.75 -8.95 3.60
C PHE A 80 -2.52 -10.46 3.64
N VAL A 81 -1.26 -10.85 3.44
CA VAL A 81 -0.85 -12.26 3.50
C VAL A 81 -0.88 -12.74 4.95
N GLY A 82 -1.65 -13.80 5.21
CA GLY A 82 -1.72 -14.39 6.55
C GLY A 82 -2.38 -13.50 7.61
N VAL A 83 -3.07 -12.43 7.20
CA VAL A 83 -3.76 -11.57 8.16
C VAL A 83 -4.97 -12.28 8.76
N GLU A 84 -5.05 -12.24 10.10
CA GLU A 84 -6.21 -12.67 10.86
C GLU A 84 -6.96 -11.45 11.38
N PRO A 85 -8.26 -11.29 11.04
CA PRO A 85 -9.05 -10.17 11.53
C PRO A 85 -9.15 -10.20 13.07
N ARG A 86 -8.81 -9.09 13.71
CA ARG A 86 -8.95 -8.93 15.16
C ARG A 86 -10.28 -8.29 15.47
N CYS A 87 -10.96 -8.85 16.47
CA CYS A 87 -12.19 -8.30 17.01
C CYS A 87 -11.84 -7.17 17.98
N GLU A 88 -12.30 -5.95 17.68
CA GLU A 88 -12.08 -4.78 18.53
C GLU A 88 -13.40 -4.07 18.84
N PRO A 89 -13.54 -3.46 20.03
CA PRO A 89 -14.70 -2.62 20.34
C PRO A 89 -14.84 -1.47 19.33
N LYS A 90 -16.06 -1.20 18.88
CA LYS A 90 -16.36 -0.11 17.94
C LYS A 90 -16.01 1.26 18.53
N GLY A 91 -16.24 1.45 19.83
CA GLY A 91 -15.95 2.68 20.54
C GLY A 91 -15.26 2.42 21.88
N TRP A 92 -14.57 3.45 22.36
CA TRP A 92 -13.87 3.43 23.64
C TRP A 92 -14.22 4.67 24.46
N LYS A 93 -14.52 4.47 25.73
CA LYS A 93 -14.65 5.55 26.73
C LYS A 93 -13.44 5.55 27.65
N VAL A 94 -12.89 6.74 27.88
CA VAL A 94 -11.79 6.94 28.83
C VAL A 94 -12.36 7.56 30.09
N ASN A 95 -12.05 7.02 31.24
CA ASN A 95 -12.38 7.57 32.55
C ASN A 95 -11.13 7.57 33.45
N GLN A 96 -11.29 8.03 34.70
CA GLN A 96 -10.20 8.05 35.69
C GLN A 96 -9.58 6.68 36.00
N PHE A 97 -10.31 5.57 35.70
CA PHE A 97 -9.83 4.19 35.90
C PHE A 97 -9.25 3.57 34.66
N GLY A 98 -9.14 4.31 33.55
CA GLY A 98 -8.58 3.85 32.28
C GLY A 98 -9.57 3.77 31.12
N ARG A 99 -9.19 3.00 30.12
CA ARG A 99 -9.93 2.85 28.87
C ARG A 99 -10.88 1.66 28.94
N ARG A 100 -12.18 1.89 28.70
CA ARG A 100 -13.23 0.85 28.66
C ARG A 100 -13.90 0.82 27.28
N ALA A 101 -14.26 -0.39 26.85
CA ALA A 101 -15.09 -0.56 25.66
C ALA A 101 -16.45 0.11 25.84
N GLU A 102 -16.94 0.78 24.83
CA GLU A 102 -18.27 1.36 24.81
C GLU A 102 -19.31 0.25 24.70
N THR A 103 -20.38 0.35 25.51
CA THR A 103 -21.45 -0.63 25.53
C THR A 103 -22.77 0.07 25.25
N GLU A 104 -23.63 -0.60 24.48
CA GLU A 104 -25.00 -0.16 24.17
C GLU A 104 -26.01 -1.03 24.93
N SER A 105 -27.13 -0.45 25.36
CA SER A 105 -28.23 -1.20 25.97
C SER A 105 -29.05 -1.89 24.88
N LEU A 106 -29.28 -3.19 25.03
CA LEU A 106 -30.19 -3.97 24.18
C LEU A 106 -31.63 -3.99 24.72
N GLY A 107 -31.81 -3.58 25.94
CA GLY A 107 -33.10 -3.59 26.61
C GLY A 107 -33.00 -4.08 28.05
N VAL A 108 -34.15 -4.19 28.73
CA VAL A 108 -34.23 -4.61 30.11
C VAL A 108 -34.78 -6.04 30.18
N GLU A 109 -34.01 -6.93 30.74
CA GLU A 109 -34.44 -8.30 31.05
C GLU A 109 -34.93 -8.38 32.52
N ILE A 110 -36.02 -9.12 32.76
CA ILE A 110 -36.57 -9.33 34.08
C ILE A 110 -36.22 -10.74 34.50
N ASP A 111 -35.32 -10.85 35.47
CA ASP A 111 -34.99 -12.13 36.11
C ASP A 111 -36.03 -12.43 37.16
N THR A 112 -36.78 -13.51 36.94
CA THR A 112 -37.81 -14.03 37.84
C THR A 112 -37.37 -15.28 38.63
N SER A 113 -36.11 -15.67 38.52
CA SER A 113 -35.59 -16.90 39.20
C SER A 113 -35.48 -16.75 40.72
N GLY A 114 -35.49 -15.53 41.24
CA GLY A 114 -35.42 -15.25 42.67
C GLY A 114 -36.77 -14.89 43.32
N LEU A 115 -36.78 -14.77 44.65
CA LEU A 115 -37.96 -14.38 45.44
C LEU A 115 -38.57 -13.02 45.06
N ARG A 116 -37.77 -12.15 44.37
CA ARG A 116 -38.21 -10.86 43.85
C ARG A 116 -37.69 -10.67 42.46
N PRO A 117 -38.53 -10.24 41.50
CA PRO A 117 -38.08 -9.98 40.15
C PRO A 117 -37.03 -8.85 40.15
N ARG A 118 -35.92 -9.09 39.49
CA ARG A 118 -34.83 -8.12 39.30
C ARG A 118 -34.78 -7.67 37.84
N ARG A 119 -34.69 -6.36 37.63
CA ARG A 119 -34.51 -5.78 36.31
C ARG A 119 -33.00 -5.61 36.02
N HIS A 120 -32.54 -6.20 34.94
CA HIS A 120 -31.17 -6.09 34.48
C HIS A 120 -31.15 -5.38 33.12
N ASP A 121 -30.32 -4.32 32.97
CA ASP A 121 -30.03 -3.72 31.70
C ASP A 121 -29.01 -4.60 30.95
N VAL A 122 -29.51 -5.29 29.92
CA VAL A 122 -28.65 -6.13 29.07
C VAL A 122 -27.81 -5.23 28.18
N ARG A 123 -26.49 -5.26 28.36
CA ARG A 123 -25.56 -4.43 27.64
C ARG A 123 -24.67 -5.28 26.76
N VAL A 124 -24.47 -4.83 25.52
CA VAL A 124 -23.54 -5.45 24.57
C VAL A 124 -22.45 -4.47 24.18
N CYS A 125 -21.29 -5.02 23.87
CA CYS A 125 -20.21 -4.26 23.28
C CYS A 125 -20.27 -4.43 21.77
N PRO A 126 -20.62 -3.38 20.99
CA PRO A 126 -20.54 -3.46 19.54
C PRO A 126 -19.08 -3.60 19.13
N VAL A 127 -18.82 -4.58 18.27
CA VAL A 127 -17.47 -4.93 17.84
C VAL A 127 -17.30 -4.71 16.33
N VAL A 128 -16.06 -4.48 15.92
CA VAL A 128 -15.63 -4.44 14.52
C VAL A 128 -14.43 -5.36 14.34
N TYR A 129 -14.32 -5.93 13.15
CA TYR A 129 -13.16 -6.72 12.78
C TYR A 129 -12.16 -5.85 12.00
N ARG A 130 -10.89 -5.88 12.39
CA ARG A 130 -9.82 -5.14 11.71
C ARG A 130 -8.67 -6.08 11.31
N PRO A 131 -8.17 -6.01 10.05
CA PRO A 131 -8.79 -5.26 8.95
C PRO A 131 -10.16 -5.82 8.57
N ASP A 132 -11.03 -4.93 8.07
CA ASP A 132 -12.34 -5.32 7.54
C ASP A 132 -12.18 -6.12 6.25
N GLY A 133 -13.12 -7.06 6.01
CA GLY A 133 -13.13 -7.88 4.79
C GLY A 133 -13.12 -7.06 3.50
N SER A 134 -13.77 -5.91 3.48
CA SER A 134 -13.76 -4.98 2.35
C SER A 134 -12.38 -4.39 2.08
N GLN A 135 -11.62 -4.05 3.13
CA GLN A 135 -10.25 -3.54 3.03
C GLN A 135 -9.30 -4.60 2.49
N VAL A 136 -9.40 -5.83 2.99
CA VAL A 136 -8.62 -6.97 2.50
C VAL A 136 -8.92 -7.25 1.03
N ALA A 137 -10.21 -7.26 0.65
CA ALA A 137 -10.61 -7.48 -0.73
C ALA A 137 -10.12 -6.36 -1.66
N ALA A 138 -10.17 -5.10 -1.23
CA ALA A 138 -9.67 -3.97 -2.00
C ALA A 138 -8.14 -4.05 -2.20
N ALA A 139 -7.39 -4.35 -1.14
CA ALA A 139 -5.94 -4.51 -1.21
C ALA A 139 -5.53 -5.65 -2.17
N ARG A 140 -6.21 -6.80 -2.10
CA ARG A 140 -5.96 -7.92 -3.01
C ARG A 140 -6.30 -7.60 -4.47
N ARG A 141 -7.38 -6.85 -4.74
CA ARG A 141 -7.67 -6.35 -6.10
C ARG A 141 -6.58 -5.42 -6.61
N ASN A 142 -6.13 -4.50 -5.77
CA ASN A 142 -5.04 -3.59 -6.12
C ASN A 142 -3.72 -4.35 -6.40
N TYR A 143 -3.42 -5.38 -5.60
CA TYR A 143 -2.28 -6.25 -5.84
C TYR A 143 -2.36 -6.96 -7.19
N LEU A 144 -3.52 -7.51 -7.54
CA LEU A 144 -3.73 -8.18 -8.83
C LEU A 144 -3.59 -7.23 -10.02
N LEU A 145 -4.11 -6.00 -9.89
CA LEU A 145 -3.93 -4.95 -10.92
C LEU A 145 -2.46 -4.58 -11.09
N TRP A 146 -1.73 -4.42 -9.99
CA TRP A 146 -0.30 -4.18 -10.03
C TRP A 146 0.45 -5.36 -10.67
N TRP A 147 0.12 -6.58 -10.29
CA TRP A 147 0.71 -7.78 -10.88
C TRP A 147 0.46 -7.88 -12.38
N SER A 148 -0.76 -7.60 -12.84
CA SER A 148 -1.09 -7.59 -14.27
C SER A 148 -0.34 -6.51 -15.04
N ALA A 149 -0.14 -5.34 -14.44
CA ALA A 149 0.66 -4.27 -15.04
C ALA A 149 2.14 -4.67 -15.18
N LEU A 150 2.71 -5.36 -14.18
CA LEU A 150 4.06 -5.91 -14.28
C LEU A 150 4.17 -7.01 -15.36
N ALA A 151 3.16 -7.87 -15.49
CA ALA A 151 3.13 -8.90 -16.52
C ALA A 151 3.08 -8.28 -17.93
N GLU A 152 2.30 -7.21 -18.11
CA GLU A 152 2.24 -6.45 -19.36
C GLU A 152 3.58 -5.82 -19.71
N LEU A 153 4.22 -5.13 -18.76
CA LEU A 153 5.55 -4.56 -18.94
C LEU A 153 6.58 -5.63 -19.30
N ARG A 154 6.55 -6.76 -18.60
CA ARG A 154 7.42 -7.88 -18.89
C ARG A 154 7.24 -8.38 -20.32
N MET A 155 6.02 -8.65 -20.76
CA MET A 155 5.71 -9.08 -22.13
C MET A 155 6.20 -8.05 -23.16
N THR A 156 5.97 -6.77 -22.89
CA THR A 156 6.44 -5.69 -23.78
C THR A 156 7.94 -5.75 -23.99
N PHE A 157 8.72 -5.89 -22.92
CA PHE A 157 10.20 -5.96 -23.05
C PHE A 157 10.69 -7.29 -23.63
N GLU A 158 10.01 -8.41 -23.34
CA GLU A 158 10.35 -9.71 -23.93
C GLU A 158 10.10 -9.76 -25.45
N ILE A 159 9.02 -9.10 -25.92
CA ILE A 159 8.68 -9.04 -27.35
C ILE A 159 9.64 -8.10 -28.10
N HIS A 160 9.82 -6.91 -27.57
CA HIS A 160 10.59 -5.89 -28.29
C HIS A 160 12.11 -6.07 -28.17
N LYS A 161 12.60 -6.76 -27.12
CA LYS A 161 14.03 -7.04 -26.88
C LYS A 161 14.94 -5.82 -27.05
N ASN A 162 14.44 -4.65 -26.67
CA ASN A 162 15.09 -3.36 -26.93
C ASN A 162 15.97 -2.87 -25.76
N LEU A 163 16.10 -3.65 -24.69
CA LEU A 163 17.04 -3.37 -23.62
C LEU A 163 18.45 -3.82 -24.02
N SER A 164 19.43 -2.94 -23.82
CA SER A 164 20.82 -3.15 -24.23
C SER A 164 21.73 -3.66 -23.12
N ARG A 165 21.54 -3.17 -21.91
CA ARG A 165 22.38 -3.51 -20.72
C ARG A 165 21.67 -4.38 -19.71
N TRP A 166 20.35 -4.31 -19.68
CA TRP A 166 19.53 -4.98 -18.70
C TRP A 166 18.74 -6.12 -19.33
N VAL A 167 18.49 -7.15 -18.57
CA VAL A 167 17.68 -8.29 -18.98
C VAL A 167 16.47 -8.40 -18.05
N VAL A 168 15.31 -8.67 -18.64
CA VAL A 168 14.08 -8.88 -17.88
C VAL A 168 14.21 -10.15 -17.05
N GLY A 169 14.01 -10.04 -15.74
CA GLY A 169 14.06 -11.18 -14.84
C GLY A 169 12.95 -12.20 -15.13
N GLN A 170 13.31 -13.47 -15.05
CA GLN A 170 12.37 -14.57 -15.28
C GLN A 170 11.34 -14.72 -14.15
N THR A 171 11.68 -14.27 -12.95
CA THR A 171 10.85 -14.46 -11.77
C THR A 171 9.85 -13.33 -11.59
N MET A 172 8.56 -13.67 -11.56
CA MET A 172 7.48 -12.77 -11.16
C MET A 172 7.10 -13.03 -9.70
N PRO A 173 6.65 -12.02 -8.97
CA PRO A 173 6.07 -12.25 -7.64
C PRO A 173 4.83 -13.16 -7.76
N PRO A 174 4.50 -13.95 -6.72
CA PRO A 174 3.36 -14.84 -6.77
C PRO A 174 2.07 -14.05 -7.02
N MET A 175 1.22 -14.52 -7.93
CA MET A 175 -0.03 -13.85 -8.31
C MET A 175 -1.03 -13.77 -7.13
N THR A 176 -1.07 -14.79 -6.29
CA THR A 176 -1.99 -14.88 -5.15
C THR A 176 -1.24 -15.26 -3.87
N PRO A 177 -0.40 -14.36 -3.31
CA PRO A 177 0.45 -14.69 -2.17
C PRO A 177 -0.33 -15.03 -0.89
N TRP A 178 -1.59 -14.65 -0.81
CA TRP A 178 -2.48 -14.98 0.32
C TRP A 178 -3.08 -16.39 0.26
N LYS A 179 -2.93 -17.11 -0.86
CA LYS A 179 -3.33 -18.51 -0.94
C LYS A 179 -2.15 -19.38 -0.51
N LYS A 180 -2.36 -20.23 0.49
CA LYS A 180 -1.35 -21.24 0.86
C LYS A 180 -1.10 -22.14 -0.36
N SER A 181 0.16 -22.31 -0.73
CA SER A 181 0.53 -23.30 -1.77
C SER A 181 0.12 -24.69 -1.27
N ILE A 182 -0.63 -25.41 -2.07
CA ILE A 182 -1.10 -26.79 -1.75
C ILE A 182 0.08 -27.78 -1.64
N ALA A 183 1.28 -27.37 -2.06
CA ALA A 183 2.48 -28.21 -2.05
C ALA A 183 3.08 -28.52 -0.65
N SER A 184 2.53 -27.99 0.45
CA SER A 184 3.05 -28.22 1.80
C SER A 184 2.17 -29.11 2.69
N GLN A 185 1.16 -29.78 2.12
CA GLN A 185 0.41 -30.82 2.83
C GLN A 185 0.88 -32.22 2.36
N SER A 186 2.17 -32.52 2.54
CA SER A 186 2.57 -33.91 2.65
C SER A 186 2.09 -34.39 4.02
N CYS A 187 1.10 -35.27 4.02
CA CYS A 187 0.68 -36.03 5.19
C CYS A 187 1.91 -36.63 5.85
N PRO A 188 2.09 -36.48 7.18
CA PRO A 188 3.06 -37.31 7.88
C PRO A 188 2.60 -38.77 7.89
N PRO A 189 3.51 -39.72 7.85
CA PRO A 189 3.22 -41.16 7.83
C PRO A 189 2.56 -41.65 9.14
#